data_2397a70a8abb64f51605d71d98509fa1
#
_entry.id   2397a70a8abb64f51605d71d98509fa1
#
_cell.length_a   1.000
_cell.length_b   1.000
_cell.length_c   1.000
_cell.angle_alpha   90.00
_cell.angle_beta   90.00
_cell.angle_gamma   90.00
#
_symmetry.space_group_name_H-M   'P 1'
#
loop_
_entity.id
_entity.type
_entity.pdbx_description
1 polymer ?
#
loop_
_entity_poly.entity_id
_entity_poly.type
_entity_poly.pdbx_seq_one_letter_code
_entity_poly.pdbx_strand_id
1 'polypeptide(L)'
;EKIKLYKKIKDAKNNYWGASGMKVEMQKQLPSASKKTAEADFSNCNSILKNGGLTDEFSTAVDVLVADLRLSANKLDGVEVEIEISEETQTQATALFEAKYYPTWEEYSTDAGIADSWTWNDVADAMTEVFRAAKAKYSEGDTESAYNCVNDGYYGYYETTGFERNAMGYISGARKSEVELQFSACKSEAKDGTYEEFEKQVDILRTMIRTDANKLDGVDENGTSTGGGRSAAVATF
;
A
#
# COMPACT_ATOMS: atom_id res chain seq x y z
N GLU A 1 -20.91 7.57 -4.37
CA GLU A 1 -20.65 7.79 -2.94
C GLU A 1 -19.17 7.70 -2.64
N LYS A 2 -18.46 6.65 -3.07
CA LYS A 2 -17.02 6.41 -2.95
C LYS A 2 -16.16 7.60 -3.43
N ILE A 3 -16.46 8.15 -4.61
CA ILE A 3 -15.77 9.33 -5.18
C ILE A 3 -15.95 10.58 -4.29
N LYS A 4 -17.12 10.77 -3.71
CA LYS A 4 -17.38 11.88 -2.81
C LYS A 4 -16.56 11.78 -1.52
N LEU A 5 -16.42 10.59 -0.95
CA LEU A 5 -15.63 10.33 0.26
C LEU A 5 -14.14 10.48 0.00
N TYR A 6 -13.64 9.92 -1.10
CA TYR A 6 -12.24 10.13 -1.51
C TYR A 6 -11.91 11.63 -1.63
N LYS A 7 -12.80 12.40 -2.27
CA LYS A 7 -12.63 13.84 -2.38
C LYS A 7 -12.62 14.52 -1.01
N LYS A 8 -13.50 14.12 -0.09
CA LYS A 8 -13.53 14.67 1.29
C LYS A 8 -12.26 14.38 2.06
N ILE A 9 -11.71 13.17 2.00
CA ILE A 9 -10.44 12.83 2.67
C ILE A 9 -9.28 13.62 2.06
N LYS A 10 -9.23 13.71 0.74
CA LYS A 10 -8.24 14.52 0.04
C LYS A 10 -8.35 16.00 0.41
N ASP A 11 -9.56 16.52 0.49
CA ASP A 11 -9.82 17.91 0.90
C ASP A 11 -9.43 18.12 2.37
N ALA A 12 -9.71 17.17 3.26
CA ALA A 12 -9.28 17.20 4.65
C ALA A 12 -7.75 17.25 4.75
N LYS A 13 -7.05 16.34 4.03
CA LYS A 13 -5.59 16.32 3.98
C LYS A 13 -5.01 17.63 3.44
N ASN A 14 -5.54 18.16 2.37
CA ASN A 14 -4.95 19.31 1.70
C ASN A 14 -5.32 20.64 2.38
N ASN A 15 -6.57 20.80 2.81
CA ASN A 15 -7.10 22.09 3.27
C ASN A 15 -6.98 22.27 4.78
N TYR A 16 -7.04 21.20 5.57
CA TYR A 16 -7.01 21.29 7.03
C TYR A 16 -5.69 20.78 7.61
N TRP A 17 -5.19 19.66 7.14
CA TRP A 17 -3.90 19.14 7.58
C TRP A 17 -2.73 19.97 7.03
N GLY A 18 -2.64 20.11 5.71
CA GLY A 18 -1.51 20.78 5.05
C GLY A 18 -1.56 22.30 5.07
N ALA A 19 -2.70 22.87 4.66
CA ALA A 19 -2.83 24.32 4.45
C ALA A 19 -3.19 25.12 5.70
N SER A 20 -3.82 24.50 6.69
CA SER A 20 -4.18 25.19 7.95
C SER A 20 -3.02 25.44 8.90
N GLY A 21 -1.84 24.90 8.56
CA GLY A 21 -0.68 24.98 9.42
C GLY A 21 -0.57 23.89 10.47
N MET A 22 -1.56 23.02 10.67
CA MET A 22 -1.50 21.95 11.69
C MET A 22 -0.27 21.04 11.48
N LYS A 23 0.00 20.62 10.26
CA LYS A 23 1.21 19.87 9.91
C LYS A 23 2.49 20.61 10.27
N VAL A 24 2.53 21.92 10.03
CA VAL A 24 3.69 22.77 10.32
C VAL A 24 3.88 22.94 11.82
N GLU A 25 2.81 23.17 12.56
CA GLU A 25 2.87 23.32 14.02
C GLU A 25 3.23 21.99 14.70
N MET A 26 2.68 20.86 14.26
CA MET A 26 3.08 19.54 14.73
C MET A 26 4.58 19.29 14.50
N GLN A 27 5.10 19.69 13.34
CA GLN A 27 6.51 19.48 13.01
C GLN A 27 7.44 20.31 13.91
N LYS A 28 6.98 21.44 14.42
CA LYS A 28 7.78 22.31 15.32
C LYS A 28 7.66 21.90 16.78
N GLN A 29 6.52 21.43 17.22
CA GLN A 29 6.18 21.32 18.64
C GLN A 29 6.04 19.88 19.13
N LEU A 30 5.77 18.92 18.22
CA LEU A 30 5.57 17.50 18.56
C LEU A 30 6.70 16.63 18.02
N PRO A 31 6.90 15.42 18.59
CA PRO A 31 7.81 14.45 18.03
C PRO A 31 7.49 14.14 16.55
N SER A 32 8.50 13.94 15.75
CA SER A 32 8.34 13.65 14.30
C SER A 32 7.43 12.44 14.02
N ALA A 33 7.33 11.51 14.96
CA ALA A 33 6.44 10.36 14.90
C ALA A 33 4.97 10.77 14.74
N SER A 34 4.48 11.77 15.51
CA SER A 34 3.07 12.20 15.46
C SER A 34 2.64 12.69 14.07
N LYS A 35 3.53 13.42 13.37
CA LYS A 35 3.27 13.85 11.99
C LYS A 35 3.23 12.66 11.04
N LYS A 36 4.17 11.72 11.18
CA LYS A 36 4.25 10.53 10.32
C LYS A 36 3.02 9.65 10.48
N THR A 37 2.55 9.46 11.72
CA THR A 37 1.33 8.72 12.01
C THR A 37 0.13 9.32 11.29
N ALA A 38 -0.13 10.60 11.45
CA ALA A 38 -1.26 11.28 10.79
C ALA A 38 -1.17 11.19 9.25
N GLU A 39 0.02 11.31 8.67
CA GLU A 39 0.22 11.14 7.21
C GLU A 39 -0.06 9.71 6.75
N ALA A 40 0.34 8.71 7.55
CA ALA A 40 0.06 7.31 7.30
C ALA A 40 -1.45 7.01 7.37
N ASP A 41 -2.17 7.55 8.37
CA ASP A 41 -3.62 7.35 8.52
C ASP A 41 -4.41 7.94 7.35
N PHE A 42 -4.03 9.14 6.87
CA PHE A 42 -4.62 9.69 5.65
C PHE A 42 -4.37 8.79 4.43
N SER A 43 -3.19 8.21 4.34
CA SER A 43 -2.83 7.31 3.23
C SER A 43 -3.60 6.01 3.32
N ASN A 44 -3.76 5.45 4.53
CA ASN A 44 -4.52 4.25 4.80
C ASN A 44 -6.01 4.42 4.42
N CYS A 45 -6.66 5.47 4.91
CA CYS A 45 -8.05 5.77 4.54
C CYS A 45 -8.23 5.86 3.02
N ASN A 46 -7.29 6.50 2.31
CA ASN A 46 -7.34 6.60 0.86
C ASN A 46 -7.13 5.27 0.16
N SER A 47 -6.25 4.42 0.70
CA SER A 47 -5.95 3.10 0.15
C SER A 47 -7.16 2.18 0.26
N ILE A 48 -7.76 2.07 1.46
CA ILE A 48 -8.96 1.26 1.69
C ILE A 48 -10.10 1.72 0.75
N LEU A 49 -10.28 3.04 0.61
CA LEU A 49 -11.31 3.59 -0.27
C LEU A 49 -11.07 3.25 -1.74
N LYS A 50 -9.83 3.24 -2.19
CA LYS A 50 -9.47 2.88 -3.57
C LYS A 50 -9.69 1.39 -3.85
N ASN A 51 -9.29 0.54 -2.90
CA ASN A 51 -9.19 -0.90 -3.13
C ASN A 51 -10.48 -1.69 -2.88
N GLY A 52 -11.36 -1.27 -2.00
CA GLY A 52 -12.48 -2.14 -1.65
C GLY A 52 -13.76 -1.44 -1.35
N GLY A 53 -13.73 -0.33 -0.74
CA GLY A 53 -14.98 0.23 -0.44
C GLY A 53 -15.28 0.80 0.90
N LEU A 54 -16.57 0.95 1.10
CA LEU A 54 -17.24 1.37 2.31
C LEU A 54 -17.46 0.13 3.18
N THR A 55 -16.43 -0.28 3.89
CA THR A 55 -16.44 -1.43 4.79
C THR A 55 -16.30 -0.93 6.22
N ASP A 56 -16.55 -1.79 7.19
CA ASP A 56 -16.25 -1.53 8.60
C ASP A 56 -14.78 -1.15 8.78
N GLU A 57 -13.90 -1.73 7.96
CA GLU A 57 -12.49 -1.43 7.86
C GLU A 57 -12.21 0.05 7.52
N PHE A 58 -12.96 0.62 6.56
CA PHE A 58 -12.84 2.04 6.24
C PHE A 58 -13.33 2.92 7.39
N SER A 59 -14.42 2.54 8.06
CA SER A 59 -14.93 3.26 9.23
C SER A 59 -13.89 3.27 10.35
N THR A 60 -13.31 2.12 10.66
CA THR A 60 -12.24 1.97 11.66
C THR A 60 -11.03 2.84 11.32
N ALA A 61 -10.57 2.83 10.07
CA ALA A 61 -9.43 3.65 9.64
C ALA A 61 -9.70 5.17 9.78
N VAL A 62 -10.93 5.59 9.52
CA VAL A 62 -11.34 7.01 9.72
C VAL A 62 -11.38 7.35 11.20
N ASP A 63 -11.88 6.47 12.06
CA ASP A 63 -11.94 6.70 13.51
C ASP A 63 -10.54 6.83 14.12
N VAL A 64 -9.59 6.00 13.68
CA VAL A 64 -8.17 6.10 14.06
C VAL A 64 -7.58 7.43 13.62
N LEU A 65 -7.73 7.81 12.34
CA LEU A 65 -7.27 9.11 11.84
C LEU A 65 -7.83 10.28 12.65
N VAL A 66 -9.12 10.24 12.98
CA VAL A 66 -9.77 11.31 13.77
C VAL A 66 -9.22 11.36 15.19
N ALA A 67 -9.00 10.20 15.83
CA ALA A 67 -8.43 10.11 17.17
C ALA A 67 -6.99 10.68 17.21
N ASP A 68 -6.14 10.29 16.26
CA ASP A 68 -4.75 10.76 16.18
C ASP A 68 -4.65 12.26 15.90
N LEU A 69 -5.51 12.78 15.03
CA LEU A 69 -5.58 14.22 14.78
C LEU A 69 -6.05 14.99 16.03
N ARG A 70 -7.05 14.48 16.76
CA ARG A 70 -7.52 15.10 18.02
C ARG A 70 -6.46 15.07 19.11
N LEU A 71 -5.79 13.92 19.28
CA LEU A 71 -4.70 13.79 20.24
C LEU A 71 -3.58 14.77 19.94
N SER A 72 -3.23 14.91 18.66
CA SER A 72 -2.21 15.86 18.22
C SER A 72 -2.64 17.31 18.44
N ALA A 73 -3.90 17.65 18.15
CA ALA A 73 -4.46 18.99 18.41
C ALA A 73 -4.44 19.30 19.91
N ASN A 74 -4.88 18.37 20.76
CA ASN A 74 -4.87 18.55 22.21
C ASN A 74 -3.44 18.80 22.74
N LYS A 75 -2.46 18.04 22.23
CA LYS A 75 -1.04 18.26 22.58
C LYS A 75 -0.53 19.64 22.15
N LEU A 76 -0.96 20.13 20.99
CA LEU A 76 -0.60 21.48 20.52
C LEU A 76 -1.23 22.57 21.37
N ASP A 77 -2.46 22.34 21.84
CA ASP A 77 -3.20 23.28 22.71
C ASP A 77 -2.78 23.16 24.20
N GLY A 78 -1.87 22.24 24.53
CA GLY A 78 -1.42 21.98 25.91
C GLY A 78 -2.51 21.35 26.79
N VAL A 79 -3.49 20.68 26.17
CA VAL A 79 -4.59 20.00 26.86
C VAL A 79 -4.24 18.52 27.02
N GLU A 80 -4.06 18.07 28.26
CA GLU A 80 -3.93 16.65 28.55
C GLU A 80 -5.34 16.01 28.58
N VAL A 81 -5.70 15.35 27.50
CA VAL A 81 -6.90 14.52 27.41
C VAL A 81 -6.48 13.13 27.01
N GLU A 82 -6.76 12.16 27.85
CA GLU A 82 -6.76 10.76 27.44
C GLU A 82 -7.95 10.56 26.49
N ILE A 83 -7.65 10.32 25.22
CA ILE A 83 -8.65 9.82 24.28
C ILE A 83 -8.63 8.30 24.45
N GLU A 84 -9.64 7.76 25.15
CA GLU A 84 -9.84 6.32 25.17
C GLU A 84 -10.22 5.85 23.76
N ILE A 85 -9.21 5.46 23.00
CA ILE A 85 -9.42 4.57 21.87
C ILE A 85 -9.59 3.20 22.49
N SER A 86 -10.73 2.53 22.28
CA SER A 86 -10.93 1.21 22.84
C SER A 86 -9.77 0.28 22.43
N GLU A 87 -9.31 -0.58 23.34
CA GLU A 87 -8.24 -1.55 23.04
C GLU A 87 -8.57 -2.38 21.78
N GLU A 88 -9.85 -2.61 21.53
CA GLU A 88 -10.35 -3.29 20.34
C GLU A 88 -10.10 -2.49 19.05
N THR A 89 -10.36 -1.18 19.07
CA THR A 89 -10.07 -0.28 17.93
C THR A 89 -8.57 -0.14 17.70
N GLN A 90 -7.78 -0.08 18.77
CA GLN A 90 -6.32 -0.01 18.70
C GLN A 90 -5.70 -1.33 18.23
N THR A 91 -6.24 -2.46 18.64
CA THR A 91 -5.85 -3.80 18.19
C THR A 91 -6.25 -4.02 16.72
N GLN A 92 -7.45 -3.60 16.32
CA GLN A 92 -7.89 -3.66 14.93
C GLN A 92 -7.07 -2.72 14.03
N ALA A 93 -6.77 -1.51 14.49
CA ALA A 93 -5.90 -0.59 13.76
C ALA A 93 -4.47 -1.13 13.63
N THR A 94 -3.92 -1.73 14.69
CA THR A 94 -2.61 -2.40 14.66
C THR A 94 -2.63 -3.62 13.74
N ALA A 95 -3.69 -4.43 13.77
CA ALA A 95 -3.87 -5.57 12.85
C ALA A 95 -4.06 -5.12 11.38
N LEU A 96 -4.67 -3.96 11.15
CA LEU A 96 -4.75 -3.33 9.83
C LEU A 96 -3.41 -2.72 9.38
N PHE A 97 -2.56 -2.33 10.33
CA PHE A 97 -1.19 -1.87 10.09
C PHE A 97 -0.19 -3.02 9.97
N GLU A 98 -0.38 -4.08 10.75
CA GLU A 98 0.29 -5.36 10.52
C GLU A 98 -0.39 -6.02 9.32
N ALA A 99 -0.10 -5.48 8.13
CA ALA A 99 -0.38 -6.20 6.91
C ALA A 99 0.14 -7.61 7.11
N LYS A 100 -0.74 -8.61 7.00
CA LYS A 100 -0.35 -10.00 7.00
C LYS A 100 0.59 -10.17 5.80
N TYR A 101 1.86 -9.96 6.08
CA TYR A 101 2.91 -9.94 5.09
C TYR A 101 3.42 -11.35 4.89
N TYR A 102 3.42 -11.77 3.66
CA TYR A 102 3.99 -13.04 3.25
C TYR A 102 5.18 -12.76 2.34
N PRO A 103 6.36 -13.33 2.61
CA PRO A 103 7.54 -13.13 1.76
C PRO A 103 7.41 -13.83 0.41
N THR A 104 6.51 -14.82 0.28
CA THR A 104 6.35 -15.60 -0.95
C THR A 104 4.88 -15.75 -1.38
N TRP A 105 4.68 -15.94 -2.68
CA TRP A 105 3.37 -16.26 -3.25
C TRP A 105 2.79 -17.57 -2.70
N GLU A 106 3.63 -18.58 -2.47
CA GLU A 106 3.19 -19.87 -1.94
C GLU A 106 2.53 -19.73 -0.59
N GLU A 107 3.15 -18.97 0.33
CA GLU A 107 2.60 -18.71 1.65
C GLU A 107 1.30 -17.90 1.56
N TYR A 108 1.29 -16.82 0.77
CA TYR A 108 0.12 -16.00 0.55
C TYR A 108 -1.05 -16.79 -0.03
N SER A 109 -0.84 -17.49 -1.15
CA SER A 109 -1.89 -18.19 -1.88
C SER A 109 -2.47 -19.35 -1.08
N THR A 110 -1.64 -20.01 -0.26
CA THR A 110 -2.07 -21.08 0.65
C THR A 110 -2.99 -20.51 1.74
N ASP A 111 -2.59 -19.44 2.39
CA ASP A 111 -3.38 -18.81 3.46
C ASP A 111 -4.67 -18.18 2.91
N ALA A 112 -4.62 -17.59 1.74
CA ALA A 112 -5.79 -17.04 1.05
C ALA A 112 -6.72 -18.11 0.44
N GLY A 113 -6.30 -19.39 0.42
CA GLY A 113 -7.09 -20.49 -0.15
C GLY A 113 -7.23 -20.42 -1.67
N ILE A 114 -6.30 -19.78 -2.37
CA ILE A 114 -6.31 -19.58 -3.82
C ILE A 114 -5.17 -20.29 -4.56
N ALA A 115 -4.44 -21.18 -3.88
CA ALA A 115 -3.26 -21.86 -4.44
C ALA A 115 -3.55 -22.60 -5.76
N ASP A 116 -4.76 -23.15 -5.90
CA ASP A 116 -5.16 -23.95 -7.07
C ASP A 116 -5.89 -23.13 -8.17
N SER A 117 -6.26 -21.89 -7.88
CA SER A 117 -7.01 -21.06 -8.84
C SER A 117 -6.82 -19.58 -8.51
N TRP A 118 -6.03 -18.91 -9.30
CA TRP A 118 -5.68 -17.50 -9.13
C TRP A 118 -5.55 -16.78 -10.47
N THR A 119 -5.61 -15.45 -10.41
CA THR A 119 -5.42 -14.55 -11.54
C THR A 119 -4.13 -13.72 -11.36
N TRP A 120 -3.67 -13.05 -12.40
CA TRP A 120 -2.54 -12.13 -12.29
C TRP A 120 -2.86 -10.93 -11.39
N ASN A 121 -4.14 -10.57 -11.30
CA ASN A 121 -4.59 -9.56 -10.36
C ASN A 121 -4.49 -10.00 -8.91
N ASP A 122 -4.69 -11.29 -8.59
CA ASP A 122 -4.45 -11.82 -7.24
C ASP A 122 -2.96 -11.70 -6.86
N VAL A 123 -2.05 -11.97 -7.80
CA VAL A 123 -0.60 -11.75 -7.59
C VAL A 123 -0.31 -10.26 -7.37
N ALA A 124 -0.91 -9.37 -8.16
CA ALA A 124 -0.73 -7.94 -8.01
C ALA A 124 -1.31 -7.39 -6.69
N ASP A 125 -2.41 -7.98 -6.18
CA ASP A 125 -2.97 -7.66 -4.87
C ASP A 125 -2.01 -8.06 -3.76
N ALA A 126 -1.50 -9.30 -3.80
CA ALA A 126 -0.51 -9.78 -2.83
C ALA A 126 0.77 -8.92 -2.84
N MET A 127 1.30 -8.57 -4.02
CA MET A 127 2.45 -7.66 -4.13
C MET A 127 2.15 -6.27 -3.58
N THR A 128 0.90 -5.80 -3.69
CA THR A 128 0.48 -4.52 -3.10
C THR A 128 0.63 -4.55 -1.57
N GLU A 129 0.32 -5.66 -0.92
CA GLU A 129 0.51 -5.84 0.53
C GLU A 129 2.01 -5.86 0.90
N VAL A 130 2.83 -6.54 0.11
CA VAL A 130 4.29 -6.54 0.27
C VAL A 130 4.86 -5.12 0.18
N PHE A 131 4.41 -4.35 -0.79
CA PHE A 131 4.84 -2.95 -0.97
C PHE A 131 4.30 -2.03 0.14
N ARG A 132 3.12 -2.33 0.68
CA ARG A 132 2.60 -1.64 1.86
C ARG A 132 3.47 -1.89 3.08
N ALA A 133 3.87 -3.15 3.30
CA ALA A 133 4.81 -3.51 4.36
C ALA A 133 6.16 -2.81 4.17
N ALA A 134 6.69 -2.74 2.95
CA ALA A 134 7.92 -2.02 2.66
C ALA A 134 7.84 -0.54 3.06
N LYS A 135 6.75 0.15 2.71
CA LYS A 135 6.54 1.55 3.08
C LYS A 135 6.40 1.73 4.60
N ALA A 136 5.71 0.82 5.28
CA ALA A 136 5.58 0.84 6.74
C ALA A 136 6.95 0.69 7.40
N LYS A 137 7.75 -0.30 7.01
CA LYS A 137 9.11 -0.51 7.54
C LYS A 137 10.01 0.70 7.33
N TYR A 138 9.99 1.30 6.15
CA TYR A 138 10.76 2.51 5.89
C TYR A 138 10.32 3.67 6.80
N SER A 139 9.01 3.85 7.01
CA SER A 139 8.47 4.92 7.87
C SER A 139 8.84 4.75 9.34
N GLU A 140 9.07 3.50 9.80
CA GLU A 140 9.58 3.16 11.12
C GLU A 140 11.10 3.43 11.24
N GLY A 141 11.78 3.71 10.13
CA GLY A 141 13.22 3.88 10.06
C GLY A 141 13.98 2.57 9.80
N ASP A 142 13.27 1.47 9.61
CA ASP A 142 13.83 0.15 9.27
C ASP A 142 13.98 0.01 7.75
N THR A 143 14.99 0.68 7.22
CA THR A 143 15.26 0.72 5.78
C THR A 143 15.75 -0.63 5.24
N GLU A 144 16.38 -1.45 6.08
CA GLU A 144 16.82 -2.80 5.71
C GLU A 144 15.61 -3.72 5.48
N SER A 145 14.65 -3.75 6.40
CA SER A 145 13.42 -4.50 6.20
C SER A 145 12.59 -3.96 5.04
N ALA A 146 12.55 -2.65 4.83
CA ALA A 146 11.90 -2.07 3.65
C ALA A 146 12.53 -2.57 2.34
N TYR A 147 13.87 -2.59 2.27
CA TYR A 147 14.60 -3.16 1.14
C TYR A 147 14.28 -4.65 0.93
N ASN A 148 14.25 -5.43 2.02
CA ASN A 148 13.94 -6.85 1.97
C ASN A 148 12.52 -7.11 1.48
N CYS A 149 11.52 -6.34 1.93
CA CYS A 149 10.16 -6.41 1.39
C CYS A 149 10.11 -6.18 -0.13
N VAL A 150 10.88 -5.21 -0.66
CA VAL A 150 10.95 -4.99 -2.12
C VAL A 150 11.59 -6.19 -2.82
N ASN A 151 12.62 -6.82 -2.23
CA ASN A 151 13.22 -8.04 -2.73
C ASN A 151 12.22 -9.21 -2.75
N ASP A 152 11.43 -9.37 -1.70
CA ASP A 152 10.41 -10.42 -1.63
C ASP A 152 9.34 -10.21 -2.69
N GLY A 153 8.92 -8.97 -2.94
CA GLY A 153 8.06 -8.64 -4.08
C GLY A 153 8.64 -9.08 -5.43
N TYR A 154 9.94 -8.94 -5.61
CA TYR A 154 10.61 -9.39 -6.83
C TYR A 154 10.75 -10.90 -6.90
N TYR A 155 11.47 -11.51 -5.94
CA TYR A 155 11.80 -12.95 -5.99
C TYR A 155 10.64 -13.82 -5.56
N GLY A 156 9.90 -13.44 -4.52
CA GLY A 156 8.81 -14.21 -3.94
C GLY A 156 7.53 -14.18 -4.78
N TYR A 157 7.38 -13.18 -5.65
CA TYR A 157 6.16 -12.99 -6.44
C TYR A 157 6.43 -12.80 -7.92
N TYR A 158 7.09 -11.73 -8.34
CA TYR A 158 7.22 -11.37 -9.75
C TYR A 158 7.95 -12.45 -10.57
N GLU A 159 9.04 -12.97 -10.04
CA GLU A 159 9.82 -14.04 -10.69
C GLU A 159 9.18 -15.42 -10.48
N THR A 160 8.88 -15.78 -9.22
CA THR A 160 8.45 -17.14 -8.83
C THR A 160 7.10 -17.53 -9.42
N THR A 161 6.12 -16.61 -9.50
CA THR A 161 4.82 -16.88 -10.14
C THR A 161 4.91 -17.01 -11.66
N GLY A 162 6.03 -16.62 -12.25
CA GLY A 162 6.18 -16.48 -13.70
C GLY A 162 5.55 -15.21 -14.27
N PHE A 163 5.21 -14.23 -13.43
CA PHE A 163 4.68 -12.94 -13.88
C PHE A 163 5.66 -12.27 -14.85
N GLU A 164 6.95 -12.21 -14.50
CA GLU A 164 8.03 -11.70 -15.33
C GLU A 164 8.03 -12.33 -16.75
N ARG A 165 7.98 -13.67 -16.80
CA ARG A 165 8.00 -14.42 -18.08
C ARG A 165 6.76 -14.13 -18.92
N ASN A 166 5.59 -14.02 -18.26
CA ASN A 166 4.35 -13.71 -18.94
C ASN A 166 4.32 -12.26 -19.42
N ALA A 167 4.79 -11.31 -18.62
CA ALA A 167 4.94 -9.90 -19.05
C ALA A 167 5.87 -9.80 -20.26
N MET A 168 7.01 -10.49 -20.26
CA MET A 168 7.92 -10.53 -21.39
C MET A 168 7.26 -11.13 -22.65
N GLY A 169 6.55 -12.23 -22.52
CA GLY A 169 5.97 -12.98 -23.65
C GLY A 169 4.71 -12.35 -24.23
N TYR A 170 3.86 -11.75 -23.42
CA TYR A 170 2.54 -11.25 -23.83
C TYR A 170 2.45 -9.72 -23.90
N ILE A 171 3.33 -9.00 -23.20
CA ILE A 171 3.38 -7.54 -23.28
C ILE A 171 4.58 -7.12 -24.12
N SER A 172 5.80 -7.18 -23.59
CA SER A 172 7.04 -7.02 -24.33
C SER A 172 8.28 -7.24 -23.45
N GLY A 173 9.43 -7.56 -24.08
CA GLY A 173 10.72 -7.60 -23.38
C GLY A 173 11.14 -6.22 -22.83
N ALA A 174 10.77 -5.12 -23.51
CA ALA A 174 11.01 -3.77 -23.02
C ALA A 174 10.26 -3.51 -21.72
N ARG A 175 8.99 -3.95 -21.63
CA ARG A 175 8.16 -3.79 -20.43
C ARG A 175 8.73 -4.56 -19.25
N LYS A 176 9.20 -5.80 -19.45
CA LYS A 176 9.92 -6.54 -18.41
C LYS A 176 11.08 -5.72 -17.87
N SER A 177 11.94 -5.19 -18.74
CA SER A 177 13.11 -4.40 -18.34
C SER A 177 12.73 -3.12 -17.59
N GLU A 178 11.64 -2.45 -17.97
CA GLU A 178 11.12 -1.28 -17.25
C GLU A 178 10.72 -1.64 -15.81
N VAL A 179 10.03 -2.76 -15.62
CA VAL A 179 9.62 -3.22 -14.28
C VAL A 179 10.83 -3.60 -13.43
N GLU A 180 11.82 -4.29 -13.99
CA GLU A 180 13.07 -4.64 -13.29
C GLU A 180 13.87 -3.39 -12.86
N LEU A 181 13.95 -2.39 -13.74
CA LEU A 181 14.55 -1.11 -13.41
C LEU A 181 13.79 -0.40 -12.28
N GLN A 182 12.46 -0.48 -12.28
CA GLN A 182 11.65 0.11 -11.23
C GLN A 182 11.83 -0.59 -9.88
N PHE A 183 11.94 -1.94 -9.85
CA PHE A 183 12.35 -2.66 -8.65
C PHE A 183 13.73 -2.21 -8.13
N SER A 184 14.66 -2.01 -9.05
CA SER A 184 16.01 -1.53 -8.72
C SER A 184 15.98 -0.10 -8.16
N ALA A 185 15.15 0.78 -8.71
CA ALA A 185 14.94 2.13 -8.19
C ALA A 185 14.37 2.09 -6.76
N CYS A 186 13.32 1.29 -6.51
CA CYS A 186 12.76 1.11 -5.16
C CYS A 186 13.84 0.64 -4.17
N LYS A 187 14.67 -0.32 -4.56
CA LYS A 187 15.76 -0.85 -3.72
C LYS A 187 16.85 0.19 -3.44
N SER A 188 17.17 1.04 -4.43
CA SER A 188 18.11 2.15 -4.25
C SER A 188 17.58 3.18 -3.26
N GLU A 189 16.32 3.60 -3.45
CA GLU A 189 15.70 4.57 -2.55
C GLU A 189 15.50 4.01 -1.12
N ALA A 190 15.27 2.70 -0.99
CA ALA A 190 15.22 2.06 0.33
C ALA A 190 16.54 2.18 1.11
N LYS A 191 17.68 2.20 0.42
CA LYS A 191 19.02 2.29 1.04
C LYS A 191 19.46 3.73 1.30
N ASP A 192 19.34 4.57 0.27
CA ASP A 192 20.03 5.84 0.22
C ASP A 192 19.10 7.04 0.05
N GLY A 193 17.79 6.78 -0.17
CA GLY A 193 16.80 7.80 -0.47
C GLY A 193 16.11 8.43 0.74
N THR A 194 15.10 9.23 0.44
CA THR A 194 14.15 9.75 1.42
C THR A 194 12.87 8.91 1.41
N TYR A 195 12.09 8.95 2.49
CA TYR A 195 10.78 8.28 2.51
C TYR A 195 9.89 8.71 1.35
N GLU A 196 9.88 10.00 1.02
CA GLU A 196 9.05 10.55 -0.06
C GLU A 196 9.42 9.97 -1.43
N GLU A 197 10.72 9.89 -1.75
CA GLU A 197 11.19 9.30 -3.00
C GLU A 197 10.98 7.78 -3.01
N PHE A 198 11.25 7.08 -1.91
CA PHE A 198 10.97 5.66 -1.78
C PHE A 198 9.48 5.35 -1.99
N GLU A 199 8.58 6.05 -1.29
CA GLU A 199 7.13 5.89 -1.45
C GLU A 199 6.70 6.10 -2.89
N LYS A 200 7.20 7.16 -3.53
CA LYS A 200 6.92 7.47 -4.93
C LYS A 200 7.35 6.34 -5.88
N GLN A 201 8.59 5.81 -5.71
CA GLN A 201 9.06 4.72 -6.56
C GLN A 201 8.24 3.44 -6.36
N VAL A 202 7.88 3.13 -5.12
CA VAL A 202 7.01 1.99 -4.80
C VAL A 202 5.62 2.14 -5.40
N ASP A 203 5.02 3.33 -5.38
CA ASP A 203 3.70 3.57 -5.98
C ASP A 203 3.73 3.49 -7.51
N ILE A 204 4.83 3.91 -8.14
CA ILE A 204 5.06 3.69 -9.58
C ILE A 204 5.12 2.19 -9.87
N LEU A 205 5.94 1.43 -9.13
CA LEU A 205 6.08 -0.01 -9.30
C LEU A 205 4.73 -0.73 -9.14
N ARG A 206 3.98 -0.42 -8.09
CA ARG A 206 2.65 -0.98 -7.85
C ARG A 206 1.70 -0.72 -9.02
N THR A 207 1.72 0.49 -9.58
CA THR A 207 0.91 0.85 -10.74
C THR A 207 1.33 0.07 -11.99
N MET A 208 2.63 -0.13 -12.18
CA MET A 208 3.16 -0.92 -13.27
C MET A 208 2.70 -2.38 -13.21
N ILE A 209 2.84 -3.02 -12.04
CA ILE A 209 2.40 -4.40 -11.79
C ILE A 209 0.90 -4.55 -12.01
N ARG A 210 0.07 -3.64 -11.49
CA ARG A 210 -1.38 -3.67 -11.69
C ARG A 210 -1.76 -3.55 -13.17
N THR A 211 -1.11 -2.64 -13.90
CA THR A 211 -1.35 -2.45 -15.33
C THR A 211 -1.03 -3.70 -16.13
N ASP A 212 0.07 -4.37 -15.76
CA ASP A 212 0.50 -5.59 -16.44
C ASP A 212 -0.40 -6.78 -16.07
N ALA A 213 -0.81 -6.91 -14.81
CA ALA A 213 -1.79 -7.91 -14.36
C ALA A 213 -3.10 -7.79 -15.14
N ASN A 214 -3.65 -6.57 -15.27
CA ASN A 214 -4.86 -6.32 -16.04
C ASN A 214 -4.73 -6.78 -17.49
N LYS A 215 -3.60 -6.48 -18.13
CA LYS A 215 -3.33 -6.93 -19.51
C LYS A 215 -3.25 -8.45 -19.62
N LEU A 216 -2.60 -9.11 -18.66
CA LEU A 216 -2.44 -10.56 -18.63
C LEU A 216 -3.77 -11.26 -18.38
N ASP A 217 -4.63 -10.72 -17.52
CA ASP A 217 -5.97 -11.24 -17.24
C ASP A 217 -7.00 -10.83 -18.32
N GLY A 218 -6.65 -9.90 -19.23
CA GLY A 218 -7.55 -9.37 -20.25
C GLY A 218 -8.70 -8.56 -19.69
N VAL A 219 -8.42 -7.77 -18.68
CA VAL A 219 -9.38 -6.83 -18.11
C VAL A 219 -8.88 -5.38 -18.28
N ASP A 220 -9.82 -4.42 -18.27
CA ASP A 220 -9.50 -3.01 -18.23
C ASP A 220 -9.17 -2.53 -16.79
N GLU A 221 -8.90 -1.23 -16.65
CA GLU A 221 -8.61 -0.61 -15.35
C GLU A 221 -9.77 -0.69 -14.33
N ASN A 222 -10.98 -1.02 -14.78
CA ASN A 222 -12.17 -1.19 -13.95
C ASN A 222 -12.47 -2.67 -13.69
N GLY A 223 -11.63 -3.61 -14.15
CA GLY A 223 -11.83 -5.05 -14.02
C GLY A 223 -12.81 -5.64 -15.01
N THR A 224 -13.22 -4.89 -16.07
CA THR A 224 -14.11 -5.39 -17.09
C THR A 224 -13.34 -6.18 -18.14
N SER A 225 -13.84 -7.37 -18.50
CA SER A 225 -13.20 -8.21 -19.53
C SER A 225 -13.11 -7.49 -20.87
N THR A 226 -11.89 -7.41 -21.42
CA THR A 226 -11.60 -6.82 -22.73
C THR A 226 -11.61 -7.86 -23.86
N GLY A 227 -11.89 -9.14 -23.54
CA GLY A 227 -11.95 -10.24 -24.51
C GLY A 227 -10.59 -10.75 -25.01
N GLY A 228 -9.48 -10.24 -24.49
CA GLY A 228 -8.12 -10.57 -24.91
C GLY A 228 -7.25 -11.31 -23.88
N GLY A 229 -7.77 -11.55 -22.70
CA GLY A 229 -7.00 -12.17 -21.61
C GLY A 229 -6.88 -13.68 -21.74
N ARG A 230 -5.80 -14.21 -21.25
CA ARG A 230 -5.64 -15.62 -20.95
C ARG A 230 -5.80 -15.79 -19.45
N SER A 231 -6.87 -16.48 -19.05
CA SER A 231 -7.00 -17.02 -17.70
C SER A 231 -5.64 -17.63 -17.29
N ALA A 232 -5.17 -17.33 -16.10
CA ALA A 232 -4.05 -18.04 -15.51
C ALA A 232 -4.48 -19.51 -15.33
N ALA A 233 -4.48 -20.27 -16.41
CA ALA A 233 -4.67 -21.69 -16.33
C ALA A 233 -3.43 -22.26 -15.67
N VAL A 234 -3.65 -22.79 -14.46
CA VAL A 234 -2.80 -23.79 -13.79
C VAL A 234 -1.49 -24.04 -14.54
N ALA A 235 -0.43 -23.37 -14.16
CA ALA A 235 0.91 -23.75 -14.55
C ALA A 235 1.24 -25.04 -13.77
N THR A 236 0.79 -26.17 -14.29
CA THR A 236 1.30 -27.47 -13.90
C THR A 236 2.75 -27.53 -14.37
N PHE A 237 3.68 -27.43 -13.42
CA PHE A 237 5.10 -27.73 -13.60
C PHE A 237 5.36 -29.21 -13.35
#